data_2278714ed021d38be0241338aa495d14
#
_entry.id   2278714ed021d38be0241338aa495d14
#
_cell.length_a   1.000
_cell.length_b   1.000
_cell.length_c   1.000
_cell.angle_alpha   90.00
_cell.angle_beta   90.00
_cell.angle_gamma   90.00
#
_symmetry.space_group_name_H-M   'P 1'
#
loop_
_entity.id
_entity.type
_entity.pdbx_description
1 polymer ?
#
loop_
_entity_poly.entity_id
_entity_poly.type
_entity_poly.pdbx_seq_one_letter_code
_entity_poly.pdbx_strand_id
1 'polypeptide(L)'
;MEESTDPYYLAVIDQDGRAVGTLALMRINPAHRVIEVGSVTYGERLKRTRAATEVQYLLAQYVFETLHYRRYEWKCDALNEPSRRAAERLGFTYEGTFRQAVVYKDRNRDTAWYSMLDTEWEQRKHRLLQWLDPKNFDAHGQQRTSLREIAL
;
A
#
# COMPACT_ATOMS: atom_id res chain seq x y z
N MET A 1 -24.31 -0.56 11.26
CA MET A 1 -23.01 0.08 10.88
C MET A 1 -23.34 0.95 9.68
N GLU A 2 -23.22 2.26 9.80
CA GLU A 2 -23.33 3.12 8.63
C GLU A 2 -22.23 2.76 7.64
N GLU A 3 -22.59 2.61 6.37
CA GLU A 3 -21.61 2.36 5.33
C GLU A 3 -20.76 3.63 5.15
N SER A 4 -19.51 3.56 5.60
CA SER A 4 -18.57 4.65 5.39
C SER A 4 -18.14 4.66 3.91
N THR A 5 -18.28 5.82 3.27
CA THR A 5 -17.86 6.03 1.88
C THR A 5 -16.48 6.65 1.76
N ASP A 6 -15.99 7.30 2.82
CA ASP A 6 -14.63 7.85 2.95
C ASP A 6 -14.28 8.01 4.44
N PRO A 7 -13.44 7.15 5.02
CA PRO A 7 -12.71 6.04 4.39
C PRO A 7 -13.60 4.88 3.92
N TYR A 8 -13.27 4.31 2.76
CA TYR A 8 -13.87 3.07 2.29
C TYR A 8 -13.05 1.88 2.75
N TYR A 9 -13.56 1.15 3.74
CA TYR A 9 -12.85 0.03 4.37
C TYR A 9 -13.00 -1.27 3.59
N LEU A 10 -11.91 -2.01 3.51
CA LEU A 10 -11.80 -3.31 2.85
C LEU A 10 -11.26 -4.34 3.84
N ALA A 11 -11.83 -5.54 3.86
CA ALA A 11 -11.29 -6.67 4.59
C ALA A 11 -10.40 -7.50 3.67
N VAL A 12 -9.27 -7.96 4.20
CA VAL A 12 -8.41 -8.94 3.55
C VAL A 12 -8.85 -10.32 4.01
N ILE A 13 -9.31 -11.13 3.07
CA ILE A 13 -9.77 -12.50 3.32
C ILE A 13 -8.73 -13.46 2.75
N ASP A 14 -8.26 -14.41 3.55
CA ASP A 14 -7.33 -15.44 3.12
C ASP A 14 -8.03 -16.57 2.34
N GLN A 15 -7.25 -17.52 1.85
CA GLN A 15 -7.76 -18.67 1.09
C GLN A 15 -8.71 -19.58 1.89
N ASP A 16 -8.62 -19.54 3.23
CA ASP A 16 -9.50 -20.28 4.13
C ASP A 16 -10.79 -19.52 4.48
N GLY A 17 -11.01 -18.35 3.88
CA GLY A 17 -12.17 -17.49 4.12
C GLY A 17 -12.09 -16.69 5.43
N ARG A 18 -10.91 -16.52 6.02
CA ARG A 18 -10.71 -15.79 7.28
C ARG A 18 -10.29 -14.36 7.04
N ALA A 19 -10.85 -13.44 7.80
CA ALA A 19 -10.39 -12.07 7.82
C ALA A 19 -9.01 -11.99 8.51
N VAL A 20 -7.99 -11.60 7.75
CA VAL A 20 -6.59 -11.54 8.21
C VAL A 20 -6.02 -10.12 8.26
N GLY A 21 -6.79 -9.14 7.81
CA GLY A 21 -6.40 -7.73 7.87
C GLY A 21 -7.49 -6.81 7.34
N THR A 22 -7.25 -5.53 7.49
CA THR A 22 -8.07 -4.45 6.93
C THR A 22 -7.19 -3.36 6.36
N LEU A 23 -7.72 -2.63 5.41
CA LEU A 23 -7.14 -1.40 4.89
C LEU A 23 -8.28 -0.52 4.36
N ALA A 24 -7.98 0.72 4.01
CA ALA A 24 -8.98 1.62 3.48
C ALA A 24 -8.46 2.41 2.28
N LEU A 25 -9.36 2.71 1.36
CA LEU A 25 -9.22 3.81 0.42
C LEU A 25 -9.83 5.05 1.06
N MET A 26 -9.07 6.14 1.12
CA MET A 26 -9.46 7.33 1.85
C MET A 26 -8.99 8.60 1.16
N ARG A 27 -9.46 9.75 1.64
CA ARG A 27 -9.21 11.06 1.03
C ARG A 27 -9.49 11.03 -0.47
N ILE A 28 -10.66 10.47 -0.81
CA ILE A 28 -11.08 10.22 -2.19
C ILE A 28 -11.47 11.55 -2.82
N ASN A 29 -10.74 11.98 -3.84
CA ASN A 29 -11.01 13.20 -4.58
C ASN A 29 -11.23 12.88 -6.07
N PRO A 30 -12.46 12.62 -6.49
CA PRO A 30 -12.78 12.27 -7.88
C PRO A 30 -12.46 13.39 -8.87
N ALA A 31 -12.63 14.65 -8.46
CA ALA A 31 -12.38 15.80 -9.33
C ALA A 31 -10.89 15.89 -9.75
N HIS A 32 -9.98 15.55 -8.85
CA HIS A 32 -8.55 15.50 -9.12
C HIS A 32 -8.03 14.09 -9.40
N ARG A 33 -8.88 13.07 -9.24
CA ARG A 33 -8.53 11.64 -9.37
C ARG A 33 -7.36 11.26 -8.48
N VAL A 34 -7.45 11.66 -7.21
CA VAL A 34 -6.47 11.40 -6.15
C VAL A 34 -7.12 10.54 -5.08
N ILE A 35 -6.39 9.55 -4.59
CA ILE A 35 -6.86 8.61 -3.57
C ILE A 35 -5.68 8.13 -2.72
N GLU A 36 -5.94 7.83 -1.45
CA GLU A 36 -4.92 7.36 -0.51
C GLU A 36 -5.25 5.95 -0.03
N VAL A 37 -4.23 5.10 0.11
CA VAL A 37 -4.33 3.88 0.91
C VAL A 37 -3.92 4.20 2.35
N GLY A 38 -4.77 3.83 3.30
CA GLY A 38 -4.51 4.07 4.71
C GLY A 38 -5.19 3.06 5.61
N SER A 39 -5.14 3.31 6.90
CA SER A 39 -5.73 2.44 7.94
C SER A 39 -5.32 0.96 7.80
N VAL A 40 -4.08 0.71 7.35
CA VAL A 40 -3.57 -0.63 7.09
C VAL A 40 -3.32 -1.35 8.41
N THR A 41 -4.10 -2.39 8.66
CA THR A 41 -3.95 -3.25 9.84
C THR A 41 -3.87 -4.69 9.38
N TYR A 42 -2.69 -5.29 9.52
CA TYR A 42 -2.47 -6.68 9.16
C TYR A 42 -2.31 -7.54 10.41
N GLY A 43 -3.05 -8.64 10.47
CA GLY A 43 -2.85 -9.67 11.48
C GLY A 43 -1.53 -10.43 11.27
N GLU A 44 -1.09 -11.15 12.29
CA GLU A 44 0.20 -11.87 12.27
C GLU A 44 0.31 -12.87 11.11
N ARG A 45 -0.80 -13.45 10.67
CA ARG A 45 -0.85 -14.37 9.53
C ARG A 45 -0.57 -13.70 8.18
N LEU A 46 -0.83 -12.40 8.07
CA LEU A 46 -0.64 -11.64 6.83
C LEU A 46 0.68 -10.89 6.79
N LYS A 47 1.16 -10.43 7.95
CA LYS A 47 2.40 -9.65 8.04
C LYS A 47 3.58 -10.40 7.44
N ARG A 48 4.37 -9.70 6.62
CA ARG A 48 5.63 -10.19 6.00
C ARG A 48 5.43 -11.41 5.10
N THR A 49 4.23 -11.62 4.58
CA THR A 49 3.91 -12.69 3.64
C THR A 49 3.86 -12.18 2.20
N ARG A 50 3.92 -13.10 1.25
CA ARG A 50 3.65 -12.84 -0.17
C ARG A 50 2.26 -12.20 -0.34
N ALA A 51 1.25 -12.72 0.37
CA ALA A 51 -0.13 -12.22 0.32
C ALA A 51 -0.24 -10.74 0.75
N ALA A 52 0.56 -10.28 1.73
CA ALA A 52 0.57 -8.86 2.12
C ALA A 52 0.99 -7.92 0.98
N THR A 53 1.91 -8.35 0.13
CA THR A 53 2.31 -7.59 -1.08
C THR A 53 1.26 -7.71 -2.18
N GLU A 54 0.66 -8.89 -2.34
CA GLU A 54 -0.43 -9.13 -3.30
C GLU A 54 -1.65 -8.24 -3.01
N VAL A 55 -2.02 -8.06 -1.74
CA VAL A 55 -3.08 -7.13 -1.33
C VAL A 55 -2.80 -5.70 -1.82
N GLN A 56 -1.58 -5.21 -1.65
CA GLN A 56 -1.20 -3.88 -2.10
C GLN A 56 -1.18 -3.78 -3.64
N TYR A 57 -0.74 -4.84 -4.32
CA TYR A 57 -0.80 -4.92 -5.78
C TYR A 57 -2.25 -4.84 -6.29
N LEU A 58 -3.15 -5.67 -5.75
CA LEU A 58 -4.56 -5.70 -6.15
C LEU A 58 -5.25 -4.35 -5.93
N LEU A 59 -4.94 -3.68 -4.82
CA LEU A 59 -5.53 -2.39 -4.54
C LEU A 59 -5.01 -1.30 -5.48
N ALA A 60 -3.72 -1.27 -5.77
CA ALA A 60 -3.14 -0.35 -6.75
C ALA A 60 -3.69 -0.60 -8.15
N GLN A 61 -3.84 -1.87 -8.54
CA GLN A 61 -4.47 -2.26 -9.81
C GLN A 61 -5.90 -1.71 -9.89
N TYR A 62 -6.70 -1.88 -8.85
CA TYR A 62 -8.06 -1.36 -8.80
C TYR A 62 -8.10 0.16 -8.94
N VAL A 63 -7.21 0.87 -8.25
CA VAL A 63 -7.11 2.34 -8.30
C VAL A 63 -6.78 2.83 -9.70
N PHE A 64 -5.79 2.24 -10.37
CA PHE A 64 -5.33 2.71 -11.67
C PHE A 64 -6.16 2.17 -12.85
N GLU A 65 -6.52 0.88 -12.82
CA GLU A 65 -7.13 0.21 -13.98
C GLU A 65 -8.66 0.23 -13.94
N THR A 66 -9.28 0.21 -12.75
CA THR A 66 -10.74 0.22 -12.61
C THR A 66 -11.27 1.62 -12.33
N LEU A 67 -10.71 2.32 -11.36
CA LEU A 67 -11.14 3.67 -11.02
C LEU A 67 -10.55 4.75 -11.94
N HIS A 68 -9.48 4.43 -12.67
CA HIS A 68 -8.75 5.36 -13.54
C HIS A 68 -8.27 6.62 -12.82
N TYR A 69 -7.81 6.45 -11.57
CA TYR A 69 -7.22 7.54 -10.81
C TYR A 69 -5.78 7.75 -11.29
N ARG A 70 -5.32 9.01 -11.19
CA ARG A 70 -4.00 9.40 -11.70
C ARG A 70 -2.93 9.50 -10.61
N ARG A 71 -3.34 9.56 -9.34
CA ARG A 71 -2.44 9.68 -8.18
C ARG A 71 -2.94 8.82 -7.05
N TYR A 72 -2.06 7.94 -6.59
CA TYR A 72 -2.27 7.03 -5.47
C TYR A 72 -1.29 7.38 -4.36
N GLU A 73 -1.79 7.71 -3.17
CA GLU A 73 -1.01 8.27 -2.07
C GLU A 73 -0.81 7.27 -0.95
N TRP A 74 0.33 7.42 -0.27
CA TRP A 74 0.66 6.77 0.98
C TRP A 74 1.22 7.81 1.93
N LYS A 75 0.69 7.89 3.16
CA LYS A 75 1.14 8.81 4.20
C LYS A 75 1.39 8.06 5.49
N CYS A 76 2.41 8.47 6.23
CA CYS A 76 2.69 7.91 7.55
C CYS A 76 3.38 8.92 8.46
N ASP A 77 3.40 8.61 9.75
CA ASP A 77 4.27 9.31 10.69
C ASP A 77 5.73 9.22 10.19
N ALA A 78 6.43 10.33 10.12
CA ALA A 78 7.81 10.38 9.67
C ALA A 78 8.75 9.48 10.50
N LEU A 79 8.37 9.18 11.75
CA LEU A 79 9.07 8.26 12.64
C LEU A 79 8.68 6.78 12.43
N ASN A 80 7.65 6.50 11.64
CA ASN A 80 7.22 5.13 11.33
C ASN A 80 8.08 4.54 10.22
N GLU A 81 9.28 4.15 10.55
CA GLU A 81 10.26 3.58 9.62
C GLU A 81 9.74 2.32 8.89
N PRO A 82 9.05 1.36 9.54
CA PRO A 82 8.46 0.22 8.83
C PRO A 82 7.48 0.63 7.72
N SER A 83 6.65 1.63 7.94
CA SER A 83 5.69 2.13 6.95
C SER A 83 6.39 2.84 5.79
N ARG A 84 7.42 3.65 6.09
CA ARG A 84 8.24 4.31 5.08
C ARG A 84 8.93 3.30 4.16
N ARG A 85 9.57 2.28 4.74
CA ARG A 85 10.21 1.20 3.98
C ARG A 85 9.22 0.39 3.15
N ALA A 86 7.99 0.20 3.65
CA ALA A 86 6.95 -0.50 2.92
C ALA A 86 6.52 0.29 1.68
N ALA A 87 6.28 1.61 1.81
CA ALA A 87 5.94 2.48 0.70
C ALA A 87 7.01 2.45 -0.41
N GLU A 88 8.27 2.67 -0.04
CA GLU A 88 9.42 2.65 -0.97
C GLU A 88 9.58 1.28 -1.64
N ARG A 89 9.46 0.20 -0.86
CA ARG A 89 9.54 -1.18 -1.38
C ARG A 89 8.45 -1.47 -2.42
N LEU A 90 7.23 -0.98 -2.19
CA LEU A 90 6.10 -1.15 -3.10
C LEU A 90 6.19 -0.29 -4.37
N GLY A 91 7.10 0.69 -4.39
CA GLY A 91 7.35 1.53 -5.55
C GLY A 91 6.75 2.93 -5.45
N PHE A 92 6.27 3.33 -4.28
CA PHE A 92 5.91 4.73 -4.06
C PHE A 92 7.15 5.62 -3.99
N THR A 93 7.04 6.81 -4.55
CA THR A 93 8.07 7.84 -4.52
C THR A 93 7.87 8.77 -3.33
N TYR A 94 8.92 9.00 -2.54
CA TYR A 94 8.91 9.98 -1.46
C TYR A 94 8.86 11.40 -2.02
N GLU A 95 7.94 12.23 -1.52
CA GLU A 95 7.77 13.61 -1.99
C GLU A 95 8.15 14.67 -0.96
N GLY A 96 8.20 14.29 0.32
CA GLY A 96 8.59 15.22 1.37
C GLY A 96 7.94 14.93 2.71
N THR A 97 8.30 15.72 3.70
CA THR A 97 7.74 15.63 5.05
C THR A 97 7.08 16.96 5.41
N PHE A 98 5.81 16.88 5.81
CA PHE A 98 5.12 18.02 6.42
C PHE A 98 5.45 18.05 7.90
N ARG A 99 6.21 19.06 8.31
CA ARG A 99 6.60 19.25 9.71
C ARG A 99 5.41 19.74 10.51
N GLN A 100 5.24 19.22 11.75
CA GLN A 100 4.15 19.58 12.66
C GLN A 100 2.77 19.50 12.00
N ALA A 101 2.57 18.50 11.17
CA ALA A 101 1.35 18.36 10.38
C ALA A 101 0.12 18.02 11.22
N VAL A 102 0.32 17.26 12.30
CA VAL A 102 -0.77 16.71 13.13
C VAL A 102 -0.32 16.64 14.59
N VAL A 103 -1.24 16.91 15.52
CA VAL A 103 -1.13 16.50 16.92
C VAL A 103 -1.82 15.15 17.07
N TYR A 104 -1.09 14.14 17.51
CA TYR A 104 -1.58 12.79 17.67
C TYR A 104 -1.14 12.21 19.01
N LYS A 105 -2.09 11.81 19.85
CA LYS A 105 -1.84 11.32 21.22
C LYS A 105 -0.95 12.31 22.01
N ASP A 106 -1.34 13.57 22.01
CA ASP A 106 -0.67 14.69 22.69
C ASP A 106 0.80 14.91 22.31
N ARG A 107 1.23 14.39 21.17
CA ARG A 107 2.56 14.63 20.62
C ARG A 107 2.50 15.19 19.20
N ASN A 108 3.55 15.88 18.81
CA ASN A 108 3.75 16.31 17.44
C ASN A 108 3.91 15.08 16.52
N ARG A 109 3.32 15.16 15.34
CA ARG A 109 3.56 14.24 14.25
C ARG A 109 3.93 14.99 12.98
N ASP A 110 5.14 14.76 12.51
CA ASP A 110 5.53 15.08 11.14
C ASP A 110 5.03 13.97 10.21
N THR A 111 4.49 14.34 9.06
CA THR A 111 3.91 13.37 8.13
C THR A 111 4.78 13.24 6.88
N ALA A 112 5.28 12.03 6.62
CA ALA A 112 5.96 11.69 5.38
C ALA A 112 4.93 11.35 4.29
N TRP A 113 5.12 11.94 3.10
CA TRP A 113 4.24 11.83 1.95
C TRP A 113 4.92 11.04 0.84
N TYR A 114 4.16 10.11 0.27
CA TYR A 114 4.57 9.26 -0.84
C TYR A 114 3.46 9.20 -1.88
N SER A 115 3.82 9.02 -3.15
CA SER A 115 2.87 8.84 -4.23
C SER A 115 3.34 7.81 -5.25
N MET A 116 2.38 7.29 -6.00
CA MET A 116 2.56 6.55 -7.23
C MET A 116 1.63 7.15 -8.26
N LEU A 117 2.12 7.39 -9.48
CA LEU A 117 1.36 8.00 -10.56
C LEU A 117 0.90 6.96 -11.58
N ASP A 118 -0.19 7.27 -12.29
CA ASP A 118 -0.70 6.43 -13.38
C ASP A 118 0.35 6.19 -14.47
N THR A 119 1.17 7.20 -14.77
CA THR A 119 2.28 7.10 -15.73
C THR A 119 3.41 6.16 -15.29
N GLU A 120 3.49 5.85 -13.99
CA GLU A 120 4.48 4.93 -13.42
C GLU A 120 3.91 3.51 -13.25
N TRP A 121 2.58 3.36 -13.28
CA TRP A 121 1.90 2.13 -12.88
C TRP A 121 2.34 0.90 -13.66
N GLU A 122 2.42 0.96 -14.97
CA GLU A 122 2.79 -0.20 -15.78
C GLU A 122 4.15 -0.79 -15.37
N GLN A 123 5.12 0.07 -15.11
CA GLN A 123 6.45 -0.35 -14.66
C GLN A 123 6.39 -0.96 -13.25
N ARG A 124 5.66 -0.34 -12.33
CA ARG A 124 5.47 -0.84 -10.96
C ARG A 124 4.71 -2.17 -10.95
N LYS A 125 3.66 -2.27 -11.74
CA LYS A 125 2.87 -3.49 -11.95
C LYS A 125 3.75 -4.65 -12.42
N HIS A 126 4.53 -4.44 -13.47
CA HIS A 126 5.42 -5.47 -14.00
C HIS A 126 6.39 -6.00 -12.93
N ARG A 127 7.01 -5.11 -12.20
CA ARG A 127 7.91 -5.44 -11.10
C ARG A 127 7.22 -6.22 -9.97
N LEU A 128 6.02 -5.80 -9.56
CA LEU A 128 5.23 -6.49 -8.54
C LEU A 128 4.82 -7.89 -8.99
N LEU A 129 4.36 -8.05 -10.24
CA LEU A 129 3.98 -9.34 -10.80
C LEU A 129 5.18 -10.28 -10.92
N GLN A 130 6.33 -9.78 -11.34
CA GLN A 130 7.57 -10.58 -11.39
C GLN A 130 7.96 -11.07 -9.99
N TRP A 131 7.84 -10.23 -8.96
CA TRP A 131 8.10 -10.64 -7.59
C TRP A 131 7.08 -11.65 -7.07
N LEU A 132 5.80 -11.46 -7.39
CA LEU A 132 4.68 -12.32 -6.99
C LEU A 132 4.67 -13.67 -7.72
N ASP A 133 5.49 -13.88 -8.75
CA ASP A 133 5.57 -15.18 -9.45
C ASP A 133 5.86 -16.29 -8.42
N PRO A 134 5.09 -17.39 -8.40
CA PRO A 134 5.35 -18.52 -7.50
C PRO A 134 6.79 -19.05 -7.56
N LYS A 135 7.44 -18.97 -8.73
CA LYS A 135 8.84 -19.38 -8.93
C LYS A 135 9.85 -18.56 -8.12
N ASN A 136 9.46 -17.35 -7.69
CA ASN A 136 10.28 -16.51 -6.84
C ASN A 136 10.32 -16.97 -5.37
N PHE A 137 9.57 -18.01 -5.03
CA PHE A 137 9.48 -18.52 -3.66
C PHE A 137 9.93 -19.98 -3.60
N ASP A 138 10.61 -20.33 -2.51
CA ASP A 138 11.00 -21.72 -2.24
C ASP A 138 9.86 -22.51 -1.55
N ALA A 139 10.13 -23.77 -1.23
CA ALA A 139 9.16 -24.65 -0.56
C ALA A 139 8.75 -24.17 0.85
N HIS A 140 9.52 -23.26 1.45
CA HIS A 140 9.23 -22.64 2.75
C HIS A 140 8.56 -21.26 2.62
N GLY A 141 8.25 -20.82 1.39
CA GLY A 141 7.65 -19.51 1.12
C GLY A 141 8.64 -18.35 1.22
N GLN A 142 9.94 -18.62 1.21
CA GLN A 142 10.98 -17.58 1.23
C GLN A 142 11.26 -17.09 -0.19
N GLN A 143 11.30 -15.76 -0.35
CA GLN A 143 11.64 -15.14 -1.63
C GLN A 143 13.09 -15.50 -2.06
N ARG A 144 13.28 -15.79 -3.33
CA ARG A 144 14.60 -16.00 -3.94
C ARG A 144 15.26 -14.68 -4.31
N THR A 145 14.46 -13.76 -4.82
CA THR A 145 14.86 -12.40 -5.20
C THR A 145 13.96 -11.42 -4.46
N SER A 146 14.54 -10.46 -3.77
CA SER A 146 13.76 -9.42 -3.09
C SER A 146 13.15 -8.44 -4.10
N LEU A 147 12.01 -7.84 -3.75
CA LEU A 147 11.37 -6.84 -4.60
C LEU A 147 12.28 -5.65 -4.92
N ARG A 148 13.23 -5.33 -4.05
CA ARG A 148 14.21 -4.24 -4.26
C ARG A 148 15.24 -4.55 -5.33
N GLU A 149 15.58 -5.84 -5.51
CA GLU A 149 16.55 -6.31 -6.50
C GLU A 149 15.96 -6.44 -7.90
N ILE A 150 14.63 -6.49 -8.01
CA ILE A 150 13.97 -6.50 -9.32
C ILE A 150 13.99 -5.07 -9.87
N ALA A 151 14.65 -4.90 -11.02
CA ALA A 151 14.75 -3.60 -11.68
C ALA A 151 13.38 -3.01 -12.03
N LEU A 152 13.32 -1.69 -12.03
CA LEU A 152 12.19 -0.94 -12.55
C LEU A 152 12.23 -0.90 -14.07
#